data_0e2bad1ac43609d58156f3eda35cd42b
#
_entry.id   0e2bad1ac43609d58156f3eda35cd42b
#
_cell.length_a   1.000
_cell.length_b   1.000
_cell.length_c   1.000
_cell.angle_alpha   90.00
_cell.angle_beta   90.00
_cell.angle_gamma   90.00
#
_symmetry.space_group_name_H-M   'P 1'
#
loop_
_entity.id
_entity.type
_entity.pdbx_description
1 polymer ?
#
loop_
_entity_poly.entity_id
_entity_poly.type
_entity_poly.pdbx_seq_one_letter_code
_entity_poly.pdbx_strand_id
1 'polypeptide(L)'
;TVLLGASVAHADLVSNVPLNMSRFEVMDINSLTQQASQGNQHAQFFLAKRLQKGEGVAKNAEQAVYWYTRAAEQNIAPAQLNLGIMYLRGEGVKPSLEQGRTWLEKAAHLGDNRASYALAMIDEKQQRLVDAYKWYDLSSRDGMLDDKIRGKAQAKVSQLALNLSSSDIEKAKSSADTWFQIQ
;
A
#
# COMPACT_ATOMS: atom_id res chain seq x y z
N THR A 1 -3.23 -31.91 -14.83
CA THR A 1 -4.18 -30.76 -14.71
C THR A 1 -3.94 -29.92 -13.45
N VAL A 2 -3.03 -30.29 -12.56
CA VAL A 2 -2.76 -29.57 -11.28
C VAL A 2 -1.60 -28.55 -11.43
N LEU A 3 -0.78 -28.67 -12.47
CA LEU A 3 0.41 -27.82 -12.67
C LEU A 3 0.12 -26.42 -13.27
N LEU A 4 -1.04 -26.21 -13.89
CA LEU A 4 -1.41 -24.91 -14.49
C LEU A 4 -1.91 -23.89 -13.46
N GLY A 5 -2.53 -24.33 -12.34
CA GLY A 5 -3.03 -23.43 -11.31
C GLY A 5 -1.94 -22.80 -10.45
N ALA A 6 -0.85 -23.51 -10.21
CA ALA A 6 0.27 -23.01 -9.40
C ALA A 6 1.10 -21.94 -10.13
N SER A 7 1.20 -22.04 -11.47
CA SER A 7 1.95 -21.09 -12.30
C SER A 7 1.27 -19.71 -12.39
N VAL A 8 -0.06 -19.68 -12.47
CA VAL A 8 -0.83 -18.42 -12.56
C VAL A 8 -0.77 -17.67 -11.24
N ALA A 9 -0.94 -18.37 -10.12
CA ALA A 9 -0.86 -17.74 -8.79
C ALA A 9 0.55 -17.16 -8.50
N HIS A 10 1.60 -17.82 -8.99
CA HIS A 10 2.98 -17.35 -8.81
C HIS A 10 3.29 -16.11 -9.67
N ALA A 11 2.77 -16.06 -10.90
CA ALA A 11 2.92 -14.92 -11.78
C ALA A 11 2.20 -13.67 -11.22
N ASP A 12 1.02 -13.83 -10.62
CA ASP A 12 0.27 -12.74 -10.00
C ASP A 12 1.01 -12.17 -8.78
N LEU A 13 1.69 -13.00 -8.00
CA LEU A 13 2.50 -12.56 -6.85
C LEU A 13 3.76 -11.79 -7.27
N VAL A 14 4.40 -12.18 -8.37
CA VAL A 14 5.63 -11.55 -8.84
C VAL A 14 5.37 -10.21 -9.53
N SER A 15 4.25 -10.07 -10.24
CA SER A 15 3.91 -8.83 -10.95
C SER A 15 3.27 -7.75 -10.07
N ASN A 16 2.84 -8.08 -8.85
CA ASN A 16 2.04 -7.23 -7.97
C ASN A 16 0.75 -6.68 -8.61
N VAL A 17 0.39 -7.19 -9.78
CA VAL A 17 -0.82 -6.81 -10.53
C VAL A 17 -1.47 -8.11 -10.99
N PRO A 18 -2.64 -8.48 -10.47
CA PRO A 18 -3.40 -9.62 -10.96
C PRO A 18 -3.59 -9.54 -12.48
N LEU A 19 -3.45 -10.65 -13.19
CA LEU A 19 -3.57 -10.70 -14.65
C LEU A 19 -4.88 -10.09 -15.18
N ASN A 20 -5.97 -10.20 -14.41
CA ASN A 20 -7.26 -9.59 -14.75
C ASN A 20 -7.27 -8.04 -14.60
N MET A 21 -6.29 -7.46 -13.87
CA MET A 21 -6.17 -6.00 -13.70
C MET A 21 -5.34 -5.35 -14.81
N SER A 22 -4.40 -6.08 -15.43
CA SER A 22 -3.50 -5.53 -16.45
C SER A 22 -4.23 -4.90 -17.64
N ARG A 23 -5.43 -5.39 -17.98
CA ARG A 23 -6.27 -4.82 -19.03
C ARG A 23 -6.65 -3.34 -18.79
N PHE A 24 -6.81 -2.94 -17.53
CA PHE A 24 -7.16 -1.56 -17.18
C PHE A 24 -5.98 -0.60 -17.34
N GLU A 25 -4.76 -1.12 -17.23
CA GLU A 25 -3.54 -0.31 -17.40
C GLU A 25 -3.37 0.20 -18.83
N VAL A 26 -3.81 -0.58 -19.83
CA VAL A 26 -3.70 -0.26 -21.25
C VAL A 26 -5.02 0.23 -21.87
N MET A 27 -6.12 0.23 -21.12
CA MET A 27 -7.45 0.63 -21.60
C MET A 27 -7.45 2.11 -21.98
N ASP A 28 -8.18 2.47 -23.05
CA ASP A 28 -8.38 3.88 -23.41
C ASP A 28 -9.14 4.65 -22.30
N ILE A 29 -8.91 5.95 -22.23
CA ILE A 29 -9.40 6.78 -21.12
C ILE A 29 -10.94 6.83 -21.05
N ASN A 30 -11.63 6.80 -22.18
CA ASN A 30 -13.08 6.88 -22.22
C ASN A 30 -13.72 5.60 -21.66
N SER A 31 -13.23 4.44 -22.12
CA SER A 31 -13.64 3.12 -21.63
C SER A 31 -13.30 2.95 -20.15
N LEU A 32 -12.12 3.40 -19.72
CA LEU A 32 -11.70 3.37 -18.33
C LEU A 32 -12.63 4.22 -17.44
N THR A 33 -12.95 5.43 -17.87
CA THR A 33 -13.85 6.35 -17.16
C THR A 33 -15.25 5.77 -17.07
N GLN A 34 -15.74 5.18 -18.15
CA GLN A 34 -17.05 4.51 -18.17
C GLN A 34 -17.12 3.38 -17.13
N GLN A 35 -16.14 2.49 -17.12
CA GLN A 35 -16.12 1.37 -16.17
C GLN A 35 -15.93 1.84 -14.71
N ALA A 36 -15.12 2.85 -14.47
CA ALA A 36 -14.96 3.46 -13.15
C ALA A 36 -16.29 4.05 -12.64
N SER A 37 -17.02 4.74 -13.52
CA SER A 37 -18.34 5.33 -13.21
C SER A 37 -19.39 4.26 -12.92
N GLN A 38 -19.27 3.09 -13.51
CA GLN A 38 -20.11 1.91 -13.25
C GLN A 38 -19.77 1.18 -11.95
N GLY A 39 -18.79 1.65 -11.20
CA GLY A 39 -18.41 1.10 -9.90
C GLY A 39 -17.27 0.06 -9.94
N ASN A 40 -16.64 -0.17 -11.11
CA ASN A 40 -15.53 -1.10 -11.20
C ASN A 40 -14.32 -0.56 -10.42
N GLN A 41 -13.99 -1.23 -9.33
CA GLN A 41 -12.94 -0.81 -8.39
C GLN A 41 -11.54 -0.73 -9.02
N HIS A 42 -11.23 -1.64 -9.95
CA HIS A 42 -9.94 -1.65 -10.63
C HIS A 42 -9.85 -0.51 -11.65
N ALA A 43 -10.92 -0.26 -12.40
CA ALA A 43 -11.00 0.89 -13.30
C ALA A 43 -10.87 2.21 -12.52
N GLN A 44 -11.48 2.33 -11.35
CA GLN A 44 -11.36 3.50 -10.47
C GLN A 44 -9.90 3.73 -10.04
N PHE A 45 -9.19 2.67 -9.64
CA PHE A 45 -7.77 2.74 -9.29
C PHE A 45 -6.90 3.22 -10.46
N PHE A 46 -7.05 2.62 -11.64
CA PHE A 46 -6.23 3.00 -12.80
C PHE A 46 -6.58 4.39 -13.34
N LEU A 47 -7.85 4.79 -13.28
CA LEU A 47 -8.27 6.16 -13.63
C LEU A 47 -7.63 7.18 -12.67
N ALA A 48 -7.67 6.91 -11.36
CA ALA A 48 -7.01 7.75 -10.36
C ALA A 48 -5.50 7.88 -10.63
N LYS A 49 -4.83 6.76 -10.93
CA LYS A 49 -3.40 6.73 -11.26
C LYS A 49 -3.06 7.61 -12.47
N ARG A 50 -3.87 7.51 -13.53
CA ARG A 50 -3.66 8.35 -14.73
C ARG A 50 -3.91 9.83 -14.48
N LEU A 51 -4.97 10.16 -13.72
CA LEU A 51 -5.26 11.54 -13.31
C LEU A 51 -4.15 12.12 -12.43
N GLN A 52 -3.59 11.32 -11.53
CA GLN A 52 -2.48 11.74 -10.68
C GLN A 52 -1.23 12.05 -11.48
N LYS A 53 -0.93 11.24 -12.52
CA LYS A 53 0.28 11.37 -13.33
C LYS A 53 0.12 12.22 -14.58
N GLY A 54 -1.10 12.41 -15.06
CA GLY A 54 -1.38 13.04 -16.36
C GLY A 54 -1.10 12.11 -17.54
N GLU A 55 -1.37 10.80 -17.39
CA GLU A 55 -1.14 9.79 -18.43
C GLU A 55 -2.39 9.61 -19.32
N GLY A 56 -2.36 10.15 -20.54
CA GLY A 56 -3.49 10.10 -21.49
C GLY A 56 -4.70 10.96 -21.08
N VAL A 57 -4.55 11.79 -20.07
CA VAL A 57 -5.54 12.72 -19.53
C VAL A 57 -4.82 13.87 -18.83
N ALA A 58 -5.43 15.05 -18.76
CA ALA A 58 -4.86 16.16 -18.00
C ALA A 58 -4.70 15.79 -16.53
N LYS A 59 -3.53 16.10 -15.95
CA LYS A 59 -3.25 15.87 -14.54
C LYS A 59 -4.28 16.60 -13.66
N ASN A 60 -4.89 15.87 -12.74
CA ASN A 60 -5.87 16.41 -11.79
C ASN A 60 -5.80 15.64 -10.47
N ALA A 61 -5.09 16.21 -9.49
CA ALA A 61 -4.87 15.55 -8.21
C ALA A 61 -6.18 15.42 -7.38
N GLU A 62 -7.10 16.39 -7.44
CA GLU A 62 -8.38 16.33 -6.73
C GLU A 62 -9.26 15.20 -7.26
N GLN A 63 -9.36 15.06 -8.59
CA GLN A 63 -10.06 13.94 -9.21
C GLN A 63 -9.37 12.60 -8.92
N ALA A 64 -8.04 12.57 -8.85
CA ALA A 64 -7.31 11.38 -8.45
C ALA A 64 -7.66 10.95 -7.02
N VAL A 65 -7.73 11.88 -6.07
CA VAL A 65 -8.20 11.61 -4.70
C VAL A 65 -9.61 11.03 -4.70
N TYR A 66 -10.52 11.62 -5.47
CA TYR A 66 -11.90 11.14 -5.58
C TYR A 66 -11.95 9.66 -6.01
N TRP A 67 -11.28 9.31 -7.11
CA TRP A 67 -11.29 7.96 -7.63
C TRP A 67 -10.51 6.96 -6.78
N TYR A 68 -9.36 7.38 -6.20
CA TYR A 68 -8.66 6.54 -5.23
C TYR A 68 -9.50 6.25 -3.99
N THR A 69 -10.26 7.21 -3.49
CA THR A 69 -11.16 7.02 -2.35
C THR A 69 -12.19 5.94 -2.66
N ARG A 70 -12.85 6.00 -3.82
CA ARG A 70 -13.85 4.99 -4.21
C ARG A 70 -13.26 3.59 -4.35
N ALA A 71 -12.06 3.47 -4.92
CA ALA A 71 -11.36 2.19 -5.00
C ALA A 71 -10.88 1.69 -3.62
N ALA A 72 -10.38 2.59 -2.79
CA ALA A 72 -9.88 2.29 -1.44
C ALA A 72 -11.01 1.80 -0.50
N GLU A 73 -12.20 2.38 -0.60
CA GLU A 73 -13.39 1.93 0.12
C GLU A 73 -13.83 0.52 -0.28
N GLN A 74 -13.46 0.06 -1.47
CA GLN A 74 -13.68 -1.29 -1.98
C GLN A 74 -12.47 -2.23 -1.72
N ASN A 75 -11.61 -1.88 -0.76
CA ASN A 75 -10.46 -2.68 -0.33
C ASN A 75 -9.38 -2.92 -1.42
N ILE A 76 -9.18 -1.97 -2.30
CA ILE A 76 -8.03 -1.97 -3.21
C ILE A 76 -6.81 -1.45 -2.46
N ALA A 77 -5.94 -2.33 -1.97
CA ALA A 77 -4.77 -1.96 -1.16
C ALA A 77 -3.84 -0.93 -1.84
N PRO A 78 -3.50 -1.03 -3.14
CA PRO A 78 -2.74 0.02 -3.81
C PRO A 78 -3.45 1.38 -3.84
N ALA A 79 -4.78 1.41 -3.89
CA ALA A 79 -5.54 2.66 -3.81
C ALA A 79 -5.47 3.27 -2.40
N GLN A 80 -5.60 2.44 -1.37
CA GLN A 80 -5.45 2.85 0.03
C GLN A 80 -4.04 3.41 0.29
N LEU A 81 -2.99 2.74 -0.22
CA LEU A 81 -1.61 3.21 -0.13
C LEU A 81 -1.45 4.59 -0.78
N ASN A 82 -1.88 4.75 -2.03
CA ASN A 82 -1.73 6.00 -2.77
C ASN A 82 -2.53 7.13 -2.12
N LEU A 83 -3.75 6.86 -1.70
CA LEU A 83 -4.61 7.82 -0.99
C LEU A 83 -3.96 8.26 0.33
N GLY A 84 -3.41 7.34 1.11
CA GLY A 84 -2.67 7.64 2.33
C GLY A 84 -1.49 8.58 2.07
N ILE A 85 -0.70 8.31 1.03
CA ILE A 85 0.43 9.16 0.63
C ILE A 85 -0.04 10.55 0.18
N MET A 86 -1.15 10.65 -0.57
CA MET A 86 -1.72 11.93 -1.00
C MET A 86 -2.16 12.78 0.20
N TYR A 87 -2.78 12.19 1.22
CA TYR A 87 -3.08 12.89 2.48
C TYR A 87 -1.83 13.38 3.21
N LEU A 88 -0.76 12.56 3.26
CA LEU A 88 0.49 12.97 3.90
C LEU A 88 1.17 14.15 3.20
N ARG A 89 1.05 14.22 1.88
CA ARG A 89 1.68 15.25 1.05
C ARG A 89 0.79 16.47 0.80
N GLY A 90 -0.51 16.38 1.07
CA GLY A 90 -1.46 17.40 0.66
C GLY A 90 -1.62 17.49 -0.85
N GLU A 91 -1.53 16.36 -1.56
CA GLU A 91 -1.69 16.28 -3.01
C GLU A 91 -3.18 16.13 -3.36
N GLY A 92 -3.80 17.19 -3.89
CA GLY A 92 -5.22 17.21 -4.25
C GLY A 92 -6.20 17.15 -3.07
N VAL A 93 -5.70 17.26 -1.86
CA VAL A 93 -6.47 17.20 -0.62
C VAL A 93 -5.73 17.97 0.48
N LYS A 94 -6.45 18.45 1.50
CA LYS A 94 -5.82 19.08 2.66
C LYS A 94 -4.92 18.07 3.37
N PRO A 95 -3.66 18.40 3.68
CA PRO A 95 -2.75 17.51 4.38
C PRO A 95 -3.33 17.03 5.72
N SER A 96 -3.25 15.73 5.97
CA SER A 96 -3.68 15.13 7.24
C SER A 96 -2.86 13.88 7.55
N LEU A 97 -2.05 13.96 8.60
CA LEU A 97 -1.30 12.80 9.10
C LEU A 97 -2.25 11.68 9.58
N GLU A 98 -3.33 12.05 10.24
CA GLU A 98 -4.34 11.10 10.76
C GLU A 98 -4.99 10.30 9.63
N GLN A 99 -5.53 11.00 8.63
CA GLN A 99 -6.14 10.34 7.46
C GLN A 99 -5.12 9.52 6.68
N GLY A 100 -3.91 10.05 6.50
CA GLY A 100 -2.82 9.34 5.83
C GLY A 100 -2.49 8.03 6.53
N ARG A 101 -2.32 8.05 7.85
CA ARG A 101 -2.07 6.84 8.66
C ARG A 101 -3.22 5.84 8.56
N THR A 102 -4.47 6.30 8.69
CA THR A 102 -5.65 5.44 8.63
C THR A 102 -5.70 4.64 7.32
N TRP A 103 -5.46 5.29 6.19
CA TRP A 103 -5.44 4.59 4.90
C TRP A 103 -4.24 3.66 4.74
N LEU A 104 -3.06 4.06 5.23
CA LEU A 104 -1.88 3.19 5.21
C LEU A 104 -2.07 1.95 6.09
N GLU A 105 -2.69 2.08 7.26
CA GLU A 105 -3.01 0.95 8.15
C GLU A 105 -3.97 -0.04 7.48
N LYS A 106 -5.00 0.45 6.78
CA LYS A 106 -5.90 -0.40 5.99
C LYS A 106 -5.16 -1.17 4.90
N ALA A 107 -4.27 -0.50 4.15
CA ALA A 107 -3.45 -1.14 3.14
C ALA A 107 -2.50 -2.20 3.74
N ALA A 108 -1.90 -1.90 4.88
CA ALA A 108 -1.04 -2.83 5.61
C ALA A 108 -1.80 -4.08 6.08
N HIS A 109 -3.06 -3.95 6.52
CA HIS A 109 -3.93 -5.09 6.85
C HIS A 109 -4.20 -6.00 5.66
N LEU A 110 -4.22 -5.44 4.45
CA LEU A 110 -4.36 -6.22 3.22
C LEU A 110 -3.03 -6.78 2.70
N GLY A 111 -1.95 -6.66 3.47
CA GLY A 111 -0.63 -7.22 3.15
C GLY A 111 0.22 -6.33 2.24
N ASP A 112 -0.11 -5.07 2.02
CA ASP A 112 0.75 -4.15 1.26
C ASP A 112 1.90 -3.66 2.14
N ASN A 113 3.07 -4.30 1.99
CA ASN A 113 4.26 -3.97 2.80
C ASN A 113 4.86 -2.59 2.50
N ARG A 114 4.50 -1.96 1.39
CA ARG A 114 4.86 -0.56 1.11
C ARG A 114 4.15 0.37 2.09
N ALA A 115 2.91 0.04 2.47
CA ALA A 115 2.16 0.77 3.48
C ALA A 115 2.77 0.62 4.88
N SER A 116 3.12 -0.60 5.29
CA SER A 116 3.84 -0.85 6.55
C SER A 116 5.17 -0.09 6.59
N TYR A 117 5.92 -0.10 5.47
CA TYR A 117 7.16 0.64 5.35
C TYR A 117 6.96 2.16 5.51
N ALA A 118 5.92 2.71 4.88
CA ALA A 118 5.58 4.13 5.01
C ALA A 118 5.21 4.51 6.47
N LEU A 119 4.43 3.67 7.16
CA LEU A 119 4.10 3.84 8.57
C LEU A 119 5.37 3.82 9.45
N ALA A 120 6.29 2.89 9.18
CA ALA A 120 7.56 2.84 9.88
C ALA A 120 8.39 4.11 9.72
N MET A 121 8.46 4.65 8.49
CA MET A 121 9.16 5.92 8.24
C MET A 121 8.55 7.11 8.99
N ILE A 122 7.23 7.15 9.10
CA ILE A 122 6.51 8.18 9.87
C ILE A 122 6.91 8.08 11.35
N ASP A 123 6.87 6.88 11.91
CA ASP A 123 7.17 6.64 13.32
C ASP A 123 8.66 6.86 13.64
N GLU A 124 9.56 6.44 12.75
CA GLU A 124 11.00 6.73 12.88
C GLU A 124 11.27 8.24 12.90
N LYS A 125 10.66 9.00 11.99
CA LYS A 125 10.78 10.46 11.94
C LYS A 125 10.26 11.14 13.22
N GLN A 126 9.25 10.56 13.85
CA GLN A 126 8.68 11.03 15.12
C GLN A 126 9.40 10.48 16.36
N GLN A 127 10.55 9.79 16.17
CA GLN A 127 11.34 9.15 17.23
C GLN A 127 10.58 8.07 18.02
N ARG A 128 9.52 7.51 17.45
CA ARG A 128 8.78 6.36 17.99
C ARG A 128 9.42 5.06 17.51
N LEU A 129 10.62 4.78 18.02
CA LEU A 129 11.48 3.74 17.44
C LEU A 129 10.93 2.32 17.63
N VAL A 130 10.18 2.06 18.71
CA VAL A 130 9.52 0.75 18.94
C VAL A 130 8.41 0.51 17.92
N ASP A 131 7.58 1.52 17.66
CA ASP A 131 6.53 1.44 16.65
C ASP A 131 7.14 1.35 15.24
N ALA A 132 8.19 2.10 14.96
CA ALA A 132 8.92 2.02 13.70
C ALA A 132 9.49 0.61 13.48
N TYR A 133 10.09 0.00 14.50
CA TYR A 133 10.57 -1.38 14.44
C TYR A 133 9.44 -2.36 14.10
N LYS A 134 8.31 -2.28 14.79
CA LYS A 134 7.11 -3.11 14.51
C LYS A 134 6.71 -3.04 13.04
N TRP A 135 6.59 -1.84 12.48
CA TRP A 135 6.16 -1.65 11.09
C TRP A 135 7.21 -2.11 10.07
N TYR A 136 8.51 -1.89 10.34
CA TYR A 136 9.57 -2.44 9.49
C TYR A 136 9.63 -3.96 9.57
N ASP A 137 9.42 -4.55 10.74
CA ASP A 137 9.36 -6.00 10.92
C ASP A 137 8.20 -6.60 10.09
N LEU A 138 7.01 -6.01 10.16
CA LEU A 138 5.87 -6.41 9.33
C LEU A 138 6.18 -6.30 7.83
N SER A 139 6.79 -5.19 7.41
CA SER A 139 7.16 -4.94 6.02
C SER A 139 8.22 -5.92 5.49
N SER A 140 9.02 -6.51 6.39
CA SER A 140 10.11 -7.43 6.06
C SER A 140 9.70 -8.90 5.96
N ARG A 141 8.46 -9.25 6.33
CA ARG A 141 8.01 -10.66 6.44
C ARG A 141 7.85 -11.31 5.08
N ASP A 142 8.03 -12.62 5.04
CA ASP A 142 7.80 -13.43 3.86
C ASP A 142 6.32 -13.40 3.42
N GLY A 143 6.09 -13.51 2.12
CA GLY A 143 4.75 -13.45 1.53
C GLY A 143 4.22 -12.03 1.30
N MET A 144 4.99 -11.01 1.61
CA MET A 144 4.66 -9.63 1.28
C MET A 144 4.89 -9.33 -0.22
N LEU A 145 4.09 -8.39 -0.77
CA LEU A 145 3.96 -8.19 -2.22
C LEU A 145 5.18 -7.58 -2.91
N ASP A 146 6.04 -6.85 -2.19
CA ASP A 146 7.18 -6.12 -2.77
C ASP A 146 8.51 -6.57 -2.14
N ASP A 147 9.25 -7.41 -2.88
CA ASP A 147 10.55 -7.95 -2.44
C ASP A 147 11.63 -6.89 -2.23
N LYS A 148 11.59 -5.82 -3.02
CA LYS A 148 12.56 -4.72 -2.87
C LYS A 148 12.32 -3.95 -1.58
N ILE A 149 11.08 -3.71 -1.23
CA ILE A 149 10.70 -3.08 0.04
C ILE A 149 11.04 -4.01 1.20
N ARG A 150 10.77 -5.32 1.06
CA ARG A 150 11.13 -6.32 2.07
C ARG A 150 12.62 -6.26 2.44
N GLY A 151 13.50 -6.23 1.46
CA GLY A 151 14.95 -6.12 1.70
C GLY A 151 15.35 -4.82 2.41
N LYS A 152 14.74 -3.69 2.02
CA LYS A 152 14.96 -2.41 2.71
C LYS A 152 14.49 -2.44 4.16
N ALA A 153 13.32 -3.04 4.41
CA ALA A 153 12.74 -3.17 5.74
C ALA A 153 13.62 -4.05 6.66
N GLN A 154 14.17 -5.15 6.14
CA GLN A 154 15.12 -6.00 6.87
C GLN A 154 16.37 -5.23 7.31
N ALA A 155 16.93 -4.40 6.42
CA ALA A 155 18.07 -3.55 6.76
C ALA A 155 17.72 -2.53 7.87
N LYS A 156 16.51 -1.95 7.83
CA LYS A 156 16.01 -1.02 8.86
C LYS A 156 15.78 -1.70 10.21
N VAL A 157 15.22 -2.91 10.23
CA VAL A 157 15.06 -3.73 11.44
C VAL A 157 16.41 -3.95 12.10
N SER A 158 17.43 -4.36 11.33
CA SER A 158 18.78 -4.59 11.83
C SER A 158 19.41 -3.30 12.39
N GLN A 159 19.20 -2.16 11.72
CA GLN A 159 19.70 -0.86 12.17
C GLN A 159 19.06 -0.41 13.49
N LEU A 160 17.73 -0.49 13.60
CA LEU A 160 17.00 -0.08 14.80
C LEU A 160 17.31 -0.99 16.00
N ALA A 161 17.55 -2.29 15.76
CA ALA A 161 17.90 -3.24 16.82
C ALA A 161 19.16 -2.84 17.59
N LEU A 162 20.08 -2.08 16.99
CA LEU A 162 21.29 -1.59 17.65
C LEU A 162 21.00 -0.53 18.74
N ASN A 163 19.84 0.12 18.66
CA ASN A 163 19.46 1.25 19.52
C ASN A 163 18.28 0.94 20.46
N LEU A 164 17.71 -0.26 20.37
CA LEU A 164 16.56 -0.68 21.17
C LEU A 164 16.99 -1.73 22.21
N SER A 165 16.33 -1.72 23.37
CA SER A 165 16.48 -2.79 24.36
C SER A 165 15.88 -4.11 23.86
N SER A 166 16.34 -5.24 24.37
CA SER A 166 15.75 -6.55 24.07
C SER A 166 14.25 -6.59 24.39
N SER A 167 13.84 -5.96 25.51
CA SER A 167 12.44 -5.87 25.91
C SER A 167 11.60 -5.07 24.90
N ASP A 168 12.13 -3.96 24.35
CA ASP A 168 11.41 -3.17 23.36
C ASP A 168 11.30 -3.89 22.01
N ILE A 169 12.33 -4.63 21.63
CA ILE A 169 12.29 -5.48 20.42
C ILE A 169 11.23 -6.59 20.59
N GLU A 170 11.17 -7.25 21.74
CA GLU A 170 10.14 -8.27 22.00
C GLU A 170 8.72 -7.70 21.97
N LYS A 171 8.50 -6.52 22.57
CA LYS A 171 7.21 -5.83 22.50
C LYS A 171 6.82 -5.50 21.06
N ALA A 172 7.75 -4.98 20.27
CA ALA A 172 7.52 -4.64 18.88
C ALA A 172 7.17 -5.88 18.04
N LYS A 173 7.91 -6.98 18.20
CA LYS A 173 7.65 -8.26 17.52
C LYS A 173 6.31 -8.85 17.91
N SER A 174 5.99 -8.90 19.20
CA SER A 174 4.70 -9.37 19.68
C SER A 174 3.53 -8.56 19.12
N SER A 175 3.69 -7.23 19.06
CA SER A 175 2.69 -6.35 18.44
C SER A 175 2.55 -6.60 16.93
N ALA A 176 3.64 -6.89 16.25
CA ALA A 176 3.62 -7.27 14.83
C ALA A 176 2.93 -8.62 14.60
N ASP A 177 3.21 -9.61 15.47
CA ASP A 177 2.63 -10.95 15.35
C ASP A 177 1.10 -10.95 15.53
N THR A 178 0.59 -10.05 16.36
CA THR A 178 -0.85 -9.91 16.63
C THR A 178 -1.57 -8.97 15.66
N TRP A 179 -0.85 -8.24 14.83
CA TRP A 179 -1.42 -7.20 13.97
C TRP A 179 -2.58 -7.67 13.09
N PHE A 180 -2.44 -8.83 12.44
CA PHE A 180 -3.49 -9.38 11.57
C PHE A 180 -4.61 -10.11 12.35
N GLN A 181 -4.48 -10.29 13.66
CA GLN A 181 -5.47 -10.97 14.49
C GLN A 181 -6.49 -9.98 15.09
N ILE A 182 -6.17 -8.69 15.08
CA ILE A 182 -7.04 -7.64 15.60
C ILE A 182 -7.92 -7.14 14.43
N GLN A 183 -9.11 -7.71 14.29
CA GLN A 183 -10.19 -7.25 13.41
C GLN A 183 -11.39 -6.84 14.24
#